data_c6f3a91bd1bd4a3abf2f5a4a755fee55
#
_entry.id   c6f3a91bd1bd4a3abf2f5a4a755fee55
#
_cell.length_a   1.000
_cell.length_b   1.000
_cell.length_c   1.000
_cell.angle_alpha   90.00
_cell.angle_beta   90.00
_cell.angle_gamma   90.00
#
_symmetry.space_group_name_H-M   'P 1'
#
loop_
_entity.id
_entity.type
_entity.pdbx_description
1 polymer ?
#
loop_
_entity_poly.entity_id
_entity_poly.type
_entity_poly.pdbx_seq_one_letter_code
_entity_poly.pdbx_strand_id
1 'polypeptide(L)' 'AEFKGLYGRLTQVDRGIIGCRYGSISPQRDIPYIIDLYRRGDVLLDELVSATFPVGNWEDAVHGLESGTVARAVITF' A
#
# COMPACT_ATOMS: atom_id res chain seq x y z
N ALA A 1 1.48 -20.25 4.05
CA ALA A 1 1.39 -19.99 2.61
C ALA A 1 2.53 -20.68 1.87
N GLU A 2 2.23 -21.21 0.72
CA GLU A 2 3.22 -21.88 -0.13
C GLU A 2 3.42 -21.08 -1.42
N PHE A 3 4.65 -21.07 -1.91
CA PHE A 3 4.98 -20.49 -3.20
C PHE A 3 5.32 -21.62 -4.19
N LYS A 4 4.68 -21.60 -5.34
CA LYS A 4 4.98 -22.52 -6.45
C LYS A 4 5.37 -21.70 -7.67
N GLY A 5 6.51 -22.06 -8.27
CA GLY A 5 7.02 -21.35 -9.44
C GLY A 5 7.87 -22.22 -10.35
N LEU A 6 8.08 -21.77 -11.57
CA LEU A 6 8.95 -22.43 -12.53
C LEU A 6 10.40 -22.02 -12.28
N TYR A 7 11.14 -22.89 -11.64
CA TYR A 7 12.55 -22.65 -11.29
C TYR A 7 13.41 -22.27 -12.51
N GLY A 8 13.19 -22.96 -13.63
CA GLY A 8 13.94 -22.68 -14.86
C GLY A 8 13.74 -21.26 -15.40
N ARG A 9 12.56 -20.67 -15.20
CA ARG A 9 12.32 -19.29 -15.63
C ARG A 9 13.03 -18.23 -14.77
N LEU A 10 13.33 -18.57 -13.53
CA LEU A 10 14.11 -17.67 -12.67
C LEU A 10 15.58 -17.66 -13.07
N THR A 11 16.10 -18.77 -13.57
CA THR A 11 17.51 -18.91 -13.90
C THR A 11 17.86 -18.48 -15.33
N GLN A 12 16.90 -18.50 -16.26
CA GLN A 12 17.14 -18.17 -17.66
C GLN A 12 17.16 -16.66 -17.97
N VAL A 13 16.52 -15.87 -17.14
CA VAL A 13 16.46 -14.41 -17.29
C VAL A 13 16.70 -13.79 -15.91
N ASP A 14 17.55 -12.86 -15.78
CA ASP A 14 17.98 -12.21 -14.52
C ASP A 14 16.77 -11.76 -13.67
N ARG A 15 16.14 -12.74 -13.03
CA ARG A 15 14.99 -12.56 -12.16
C ARG A 15 15.30 -13.07 -10.77
N GLY A 16 14.64 -12.50 -9.79
CA GLY A 16 14.78 -12.92 -8.42
C GLY A 16 13.48 -12.75 -7.64
N ILE A 17 13.46 -13.38 -6.49
CA ILE A 17 12.40 -13.18 -5.50
C ILE A 17 13.08 -12.64 -4.25
N ILE A 18 12.70 -11.45 -3.83
CA ILE A 18 13.29 -10.78 -2.68
C ILE A 18 12.18 -10.52 -1.68
N GLY A 19 12.40 -10.95 -0.42
CA GLY A 19 11.49 -10.63 0.65
C GLY A 19 11.51 -9.13 0.93
N CYS A 20 10.33 -8.56 1.06
CA CYS A 20 10.19 -7.14 1.35
C CYS A 20 9.04 -6.95 2.34
N ARG A 21 9.26 -6.14 3.34
CA ARG A 21 8.24 -5.77 4.30
C ARG A 21 8.10 -4.26 4.33
N TYR A 22 6.87 -3.77 4.03
CA TYR A 22 6.58 -2.34 3.96
C TYR A 22 7.57 -1.56 3.07
N GLY A 23 7.94 -2.15 1.91
CA GLY A 23 8.87 -1.50 0.98
C GLY A 23 10.30 -1.37 1.50
N SER A 24 10.68 -2.14 2.54
CA SER A 24 11.98 -2.01 3.23
C SER A 24 12.23 -0.58 3.74
N ILE A 25 11.16 0.09 4.17
CA ILE A 25 11.19 1.49 4.59
C ILE A 25 11.93 1.71 5.91
N SER A 26 12.61 2.84 6.02
CA SER A 26 13.06 3.43 7.29
C SER A 26 12.10 4.58 7.64
N PRO A 27 11.12 4.37 8.56
CA PRO A 27 10.04 5.36 8.76
C PRO A 27 10.53 6.74 9.14
N GLN A 28 11.56 6.84 9.99
CA GLN A 28 12.09 8.12 10.44
C GLN A 28 12.69 8.96 9.31
N ARG A 29 13.20 8.30 8.27
CA ARG A 29 13.78 8.95 7.10
C ARG A 29 12.76 9.13 5.98
N ASP A 30 12.01 8.07 5.68
CA ASP A 30 11.23 7.98 4.45
C ASP A 30 9.86 8.63 4.56
N ILE A 31 9.20 8.61 5.74
CA ILE A 31 7.91 9.27 5.91
C ILE A 31 8.04 10.79 5.77
N PRO A 32 8.99 11.48 6.43
CA PRO A 32 9.18 12.92 6.20
C PRO A 32 9.53 13.25 4.74
N TYR A 33 10.29 12.39 4.08
CA TYR A 33 10.64 12.55 2.67
C TYR A 33 9.39 12.49 1.77
N ILE A 34 8.52 11.50 1.99
CA ILE A 34 7.27 11.37 1.23
C ILE A 34 6.34 12.56 1.49
N ILE A 35 6.23 13.01 2.73
CA ILE A 35 5.43 14.20 3.08
C ILE A 35 5.94 15.43 2.34
N ASP A 36 7.24 15.60 2.26
CA ASP A 36 7.85 16.72 1.54
C ASP A 36 7.53 16.66 0.03
N LEU A 37 7.63 15.48 -0.57
CA LEU A 37 7.24 15.28 -1.96
C LEU A 37 5.76 15.60 -2.19
N TYR A 38 4.90 15.17 -1.27
CA TYR A 38 3.47 15.45 -1.33
C TYR A 38 3.18 16.96 -1.27
N ARG A 39 3.83 17.67 -0.36
CA ARG A 39 3.67 19.12 -0.21
C ARG A 39 4.13 19.89 -1.44
N ARG A 40 5.13 19.39 -2.15
CA ARG A 40 5.62 19.98 -3.40
C ARG A 40 4.76 19.63 -4.61
N GLY A 41 3.79 18.72 -4.46
CA GLY A 41 2.95 18.25 -5.56
C GLY A 41 3.59 17.16 -6.43
N ASP A 42 4.72 16.61 -6.03
CA ASP A 42 5.43 15.57 -6.79
C ASP A 42 4.84 14.18 -6.58
N VAL A 43 4.07 14.00 -5.51
CA VAL A 43 3.38 12.74 -5.17
C VAL A 43 1.92 13.04 -4.88
N LEU A 44 1.02 12.29 -5.54
CA LEU A 44 -0.42 12.42 -5.37
C LEU A 44 -0.89 11.41 -4.32
N LEU A 45 -1.35 11.89 -3.17
CA LEU A 45 -1.86 11.05 -2.08
C LEU A 45 -3.37 11.23 -1.88
N ASP A 46 -3.88 12.45 -2.01
CA ASP A 46 -5.31 12.71 -1.80
C ASP A 46 -6.19 11.90 -2.74
N GLU A 47 -5.76 11.71 -3.96
CA GLU A 47 -6.47 10.96 -4.99
C GLU A 47 -6.56 9.46 -4.68
N LEU A 48 -5.72 8.95 -3.79
CA LEU A 48 -5.76 7.56 -3.36
C LEU A 48 -6.84 7.29 -2.33
N VAL A 49 -7.29 8.32 -1.61
CA VAL A 49 -8.38 8.20 -0.63
C VAL A 49 -9.69 8.09 -1.38
N SER A 50 -10.27 6.89 -1.42
CA SER A 50 -11.50 6.64 -2.18
C SER A 50 -12.76 6.79 -1.33
N ALA A 51 -12.66 6.67 -0.01
CA ALA A 51 -13.79 6.85 0.90
C ALA A 51 -13.33 7.19 2.31
N THR A 52 -14.15 7.95 3.02
CA THR A 52 -13.94 8.25 4.44
C THR A 52 -15.11 7.72 5.25
N PHE A 53 -14.84 7.27 6.47
CA PHE A 53 -15.84 6.70 7.36
C PHE A 53 -15.66 7.26 8.77
N PRO A 54 -16.76 7.63 9.48
CA PRO A 54 -16.68 7.92 10.90
C PRO A 54 -16.18 6.69 11.68
N VAL A 55 -15.55 6.91 12.83
CA VAL A 55 -15.02 5.82 13.64
C VAL A 55 -16.11 4.82 14.05
N GLY A 56 -17.36 5.27 14.24
CA GLY A 56 -18.49 4.39 14.55
C GLY A 56 -18.86 3.42 13.41
N ASN A 57 -18.46 3.71 12.18
CA ASN A 57 -18.74 2.92 10.99
C ASN A 57 -17.49 2.21 10.45
N TRP A 58 -16.55 1.88 11.30
CA TRP A 58 -15.29 1.25 10.89
C TRP A 58 -15.50 -0.11 10.19
N GLU A 59 -16.56 -0.82 10.56
CA GLU A 59 -16.90 -2.11 9.93
C GLU A 59 -17.23 -1.94 8.45
N ASP A 60 -17.91 -0.86 8.09
CA ASP A 60 -18.21 -0.54 6.69
C ASP A 60 -16.93 -0.27 5.89
N ALA A 61 -15.95 0.37 6.53
CA ALA A 61 -14.64 0.59 5.91
C ALA A 61 -13.93 -0.74 5.61
N VAL A 62 -13.92 -1.66 6.56
CA VAL A 62 -13.33 -3.00 6.38
C VAL A 62 -14.06 -3.75 5.28
N HIS A 63 -15.39 -3.73 5.30
CA HIS A 63 -16.23 -4.37 4.27
C HIS A 63 -15.93 -3.82 2.87
N GLY A 64 -15.79 -2.51 2.74
CA GLY A 64 -15.46 -1.86 1.47
C GLY A 64 -14.10 -2.31 0.93
N LEU A 65 -13.12 -2.45 1.80
CA LEU A 65 -11.78 -2.95 1.41
C LEU A 65 -11.84 -4.42 0.99
N GLU A 66 -12.52 -5.26 1.75
CA GLU A 66 -12.64 -6.70 1.44
C GLU A 66 -13.38 -6.96 0.15
N SER A 67 -14.43 -6.20 -0.14
CA SER A 67 -15.22 -6.34 -1.37
C SER A 67 -14.56 -5.72 -2.59
N GLY A 68 -13.50 -4.95 -2.42
CA GLY A 68 -12.80 -4.26 -3.50
C GLY A 68 -13.49 -3.00 -4.01
N THR A 69 -14.55 -2.53 -3.34
CA THR A 69 -15.25 -1.28 -3.71
C THR A 69 -14.52 -0.03 -3.21
N VAL A 70 -13.70 -0.18 -2.19
CA VAL A 70 -12.89 0.89 -1.61
C VAL A 70 -11.41 0.53 -1.73
N ALA A 71 -10.64 1.35 -2.41
CA ALA A 71 -9.19 1.13 -2.57
C ALA A 71 -8.42 1.59 -1.34
N ARG A 72 -8.80 2.72 -0.79
CA ARG A 72 -8.15 3.30 0.40
C ARG A 72 -9.21 3.95 1.28
N ALA A 73 -9.43 3.39 2.46
CA ALA A 73 -10.38 3.90 3.44
C ALA A 73 -9.66 4.74 4.49
N VAL A 74 -10.26 5.86 4.87
CA VAL A 74 -9.77 6.72 5.96
C VAL A 74 -10.84 6.80 7.03
N ILE A 75 -10.45 6.57 8.27
CA ILE A 75 -11.33 6.73 9.43
C ILE A 75 -11.18 8.15 9.97
N THR A 76 -12.31 8.81 10.16
CA THR A 76 -12.36 10.16 10.73
C THR A 76 -12.89 10.11 12.16
N PHE A 77 -12.38 10.96 13.01
CA PHE A 77 -12.76 11.05 14.42
C PHE A 77 -13.60 12.28 14.70
#